data_8502388419eeffad02d334399225b481
#
_entry.id   8502388419eeffad02d334399225b481
#
_cell.length_a   1.000
_cell.length_b   1.000
_cell.length_c   1.000
_cell.angle_alpha   90.00
_cell.angle_beta   90.00
_cell.angle_gamma   90.00
#
_symmetry.space_group_name_H-M   'P 1'
#
loop_
_entity.id
_entity.type
_entity.pdbx_description
1 polymer ?
#
loop_
_entity_poly.entity_id
_entity_poly.type
_entity_poly.pdbx_seq_one_letter_code
_entity_poly.pdbx_strand_id
1 'polypeptide(L)'
;MESTKLKALAICFVLSALCFQHGFAQTFAEWFSQKKTQIKYLNEQITALLQYGSNVRQGYQISQNGLGSIGGWVKGEFDLHSAYYISLKNVNPQVKGNVKADSIIGYAKQIPQHFDHLNGLKGLDDDTKDYIGQVRSTVLDDCNKDLSELQMVISDGKAQMTDDERIKRLDGIYSRMRDKYAFTLYFFSQVRLLLLQRDQKLKDINTLRQQYGIN
;
A
#
# COMPACT_ATOMS: atom_id res chain seq x y z
N MET A 1 -75.86 0.42 4.67
CA MET A 1 -74.86 0.82 3.68
C MET A 1 -73.98 2.02 4.11
N GLU A 2 -74.41 2.82 5.07
CA GLU A 2 -73.58 3.97 5.54
C GLU A 2 -72.41 3.57 6.45
N SER A 3 -72.56 2.57 7.33
CA SER A 3 -71.52 2.18 8.29
C SER A 3 -70.28 1.54 7.63
N THR A 4 -70.47 0.93 6.46
CA THR A 4 -69.32 0.35 5.70
C THR A 4 -68.52 1.42 4.98
N LYS A 5 -69.17 2.48 4.51
CA LYS A 5 -68.46 3.63 3.89
C LYS A 5 -67.66 4.44 4.93
N LEU A 6 -68.21 4.58 6.15
CA LEU A 6 -67.52 5.25 7.25
C LEU A 6 -66.27 4.45 7.71
N LYS A 7 -66.39 3.13 7.78
CA LYS A 7 -65.24 2.24 8.11
C LYS A 7 -64.18 2.27 7.03
N ALA A 8 -64.58 2.29 5.74
CA ALA A 8 -63.62 2.41 4.65
C ALA A 8 -62.92 3.74 4.65
N LEU A 9 -63.60 4.84 4.96
CA LEU A 9 -63.02 6.18 5.07
C LEU A 9 -62.04 6.27 6.25
N ALA A 10 -62.38 5.67 7.38
CA ALA A 10 -61.47 5.61 8.55
C ALA A 10 -60.21 4.78 8.26
N ILE A 11 -60.34 3.66 7.54
CA ILE A 11 -59.19 2.84 7.14
C ILE A 11 -58.30 3.57 6.14
N CYS A 12 -58.86 4.30 5.18
CA CYS A 12 -58.08 5.10 4.26
C CYS A 12 -57.34 6.25 4.97
N PHE A 13 -57.95 6.86 6.00
CA PHE A 13 -57.32 7.90 6.78
C PHE A 13 -56.17 7.38 7.65
N VAL A 14 -56.34 6.19 8.24
CA VAL A 14 -55.24 5.52 8.99
C VAL A 14 -54.13 5.09 8.07
N LEU A 15 -54.40 4.57 6.89
CA LEU A 15 -53.41 4.21 5.88
C LEU A 15 -52.69 5.42 5.34
N SER A 16 -53.38 6.56 5.12
CA SER A 16 -52.70 7.81 4.70
C SER A 16 -51.81 8.39 5.81
N ALA A 17 -52.25 8.31 7.09
CA ALA A 17 -51.44 8.72 8.23
C ALA A 17 -50.19 7.87 8.43
N LEU A 18 -50.24 6.59 8.10
CA LEU A 18 -49.05 5.68 8.10
C LEU A 18 -48.09 5.94 6.93
N CYS A 19 -48.56 6.46 5.79
CA CYS A 19 -47.70 6.87 4.67
C CYS A 19 -47.02 8.21 4.90
N PHE A 20 -47.40 9.00 5.90
CA PHE A 20 -46.69 10.20 6.35
C PHE A 20 -45.54 9.89 7.33
N GLN A 21 -45.00 8.68 7.33
CA GLN A 21 -43.69 8.48 7.86
C GLN A 21 -42.73 9.22 6.92
N HIS A 22 -42.34 10.40 7.38
CA HIS A 22 -41.33 11.23 6.75
C HIS A 22 -40.15 10.31 6.46
N GLY A 23 -39.96 9.95 5.21
CA GLY A 23 -38.65 9.50 4.76
C GLY A 23 -37.71 10.60 5.20
N PHE A 24 -36.90 10.34 6.22
CA PHE A 24 -35.79 11.21 6.57
C PHE A 24 -34.88 11.27 5.35
N ALA A 25 -35.25 12.16 4.40
CA ALA A 25 -34.33 12.62 3.39
C ALA A 25 -33.16 13.16 4.18
N GLN A 26 -32.01 12.49 4.05
CA GLN A 26 -30.77 12.87 4.71
C GLN A 26 -30.61 14.39 4.54
N THR A 27 -30.70 15.13 5.63
CA THR A 27 -30.55 16.57 5.60
C THR A 27 -29.14 16.88 5.10
N PHE A 28 -28.97 17.98 4.38
CA PHE A 28 -27.69 18.46 3.89
C PHE A 28 -26.64 18.50 5.02
N ALA A 29 -27.06 18.71 6.25
CA ALA A 29 -26.25 18.64 7.47
C ALA A 29 -25.75 17.22 7.79
N GLU A 30 -26.56 16.19 7.59
CA GLU A 30 -26.14 14.80 7.80
C GLU A 30 -25.16 14.33 6.72
N TRP A 31 -25.39 14.75 5.46
CA TRP A 31 -24.45 14.48 4.38
C TRP A 31 -23.10 15.17 4.61
N PHE A 32 -23.10 16.39 5.16
CA PHE A 32 -21.87 17.11 5.54
C PHE A 32 -21.18 16.47 6.75
N SER A 33 -21.95 15.93 7.71
CA SER A 33 -21.40 15.20 8.85
C SER A 33 -20.79 13.84 8.44
N GLN A 34 -21.37 13.13 7.47
CA GLN A 34 -20.80 11.92 6.91
C GLN A 34 -19.46 12.20 6.21
N LYS A 35 -19.36 13.28 5.42
CA LYS A 35 -18.06 13.69 4.82
C LYS A 35 -17.04 14.04 5.89
N LYS A 36 -17.43 14.75 6.94
CA LYS A 36 -16.56 15.10 8.05
C LYS A 36 -16.08 13.86 8.80
N THR A 37 -16.96 12.87 8.99
CA THR A 37 -16.64 11.59 9.60
C THR A 37 -15.72 10.75 8.72
N GLN A 38 -15.94 10.71 7.40
CA GLN A 38 -15.04 10.04 6.45
C GLN A 38 -13.65 10.67 6.44
N ILE A 39 -13.56 12.01 6.46
CA ILE A 39 -12.27 12.72 6.55
C ILE A 39 -11.59 12.41 7.89
N LYS A 40 -12.34 12.32 8.98
CA LYS A 40 -11.82 11.94 10.30
C LYS A 40 -11.25 10.50 10.27
N TYR A 41 -11.98 9.53 9.73
CA TYR A 41 -11.48 8.15 9.57
C TYR A 41 -10.28 8.05 8.63
N LEU A 42 -10.27 8.81 7.54
CA LEU A 42 -9.10 8.89 6.65
C LEU A 42 -7.88 9.45 7.37
N ASN A 43 -8.05 10.51 8.17
CA ASN A 43 -6.96 11.07 8.98
C ASN A 43 -6.51 10.11 10.08
N GLU A 44 -7.42 9.38 10.71
CA GLU A 44 -7.09 8.33 11.68
C GLU A 44 -6.33 7.17 11.03
N GLN A 45 -6.72 6.75 9.82
CA GLN A 45 -6.00 5.75 9.05
C GLN A 45 -4.61 6.23 8.61
N ILE A 46 -4.49 7.48 8.17
CA ILE A 46 -3.19 8.09 7.84
C ILE A 46 -2.33 8.17 9.09
N THR A 47 -2.89 8.58 10.24
CA THR A 47 -2.16 8.64 11.52
C THR A 47 -1.73 7.24 11.97
N ALA A 48 -2.59 6.24 11.86
CA ALA A 48 -2.27 4.86 12.17
C ALA A 48 -1.17 4.29 11.25
N LEU A 49 -1.19 4.63 9.95
CA LEU A 49 -0.14 4.27 8.99
C LEU A 49 1.19 4.98 9.29
N LEU A 50 1.14 6.27 9.69
CA LEU A 50 2.33 7.00 10.12
C LEU A 50 2.93 6.40 11.40
N GLN A 51 2.07 5.99 12.34
CA GLN A 51 2.49 5.34 13.58
C GLN A 51 3.05 3.95 13.34
N TYR A 52 2.44 3.19 12.41
CA TYR A 52 2.99 1.92 11.94
C TYR A 52 4.36 2.11 11.27
N GLY A 53 4.51 3.10 10.40
CA GLY A 53 5.80 3.48 9.80
C GLY A 53 6.85 3.89 10.83
N SER A 54 6.44 4.63 11.88
CA SER A 54 7.32 5.00 13.00
C SER A 54 7.78 3.78 13.81
N ASN A 55 6.86 2.87 14.13
CA ASN A 55 7.16 1.64 14.87
C ASN A 55 8.07 0.69 14.08
N VAL A 56 7.82 0.58 12.77
CA VAL A 56 8.69 -0.15 11.84
C VAL A 56 10.08 0.50 11.82
N ARG A 57 10.16 1.83 11.73
CA ARG A 57 11.44 2.56 11.75
C ARG A 57 12.21 2.36 13.06
N GLN A 58 11.54 2.36 14.23
CA GLN A 58 12.16 2.06 15.51
C GLN A 58 12.67 0.62 15.59
N GLY A 59 11.88 -0.35 15.12
CA GLY A 59 12.32 -1.75 15.01
C GLY A 59 13.56 -1.89 14.12
N TYR A 60 13.64 -1.12 13.05
CA TYR A 60 14.80 -1.08 12.14
C TYR A 60 16.02 -0.39 12.75
N GLN A 61 15.86 0.71 13.49
CA GLN A 61 16.96 1.36 14.19
C GLN A 61 17.61 0.44 15.21
N ILE A 62 16.79 -0.34 15.93
CA ILE A 62 17.28 -1.36 16.88
C ILE A 62 18.04 -2.47 16.14
N SER A 63 17.57 -2.90 14.97
CA SER A 63 18.25 -3.88 14.13
C SER A 63 19.53 -3.34 13.48
N GLN A 64 19.55 -2.07 13.04
CA GLN A 64 20.73 -1.42 12.44
C GLN A 64 21.84 -1.17 13.45
N ASN A 65 21.53 -0.84 14.70
CA ASN A 65 22.51 -0.66 15.77
C ASN A 65 23.23 -1.97 16.13
N GLY A 66 22.65 -3.13 15.75
CA GLY A 66 23.29 -4.46 15.86
C GLY A 66 24.10 -4.89 14.62
N LEU A 67 23.94 -4.24 13.49
CA LEU A 67 24.52 -4.62 12.18
C LEU A 67 25.26 -3.46 11.51
N GLY A 68 26.07 -2.73 12.25
CA GLY A 68 26.84 -1.59 11.74
C GLY A 68 27.74 -1.94 10.57
N SER A 69 27.31 -1.72 9.35
CA SER A 69 28.11 -1.38 8.16
C SER A 69 27.39 -1.52 6.80
N ILE A 70 26.13 -1.12 6.65
CA ILE A 70 25.45 -1.20 5.33
C ILE A 70 25.26 0.18 4.67
N GLY A 71 25.85 1.25 5.21
CA GLY A 71 25.73 2.63 4.71
C GLY A 71 26.36 2.96 3.35
N GLY A 72 27.04 2.02 2.70
CA GLY A 72 27.75 2.24 1.42
C GLY A 72 27.04 1.67 0.16
N TRP A 73 25.91 1.01 0.29
CA TRP A 73 25.36 0.12 -0.75
C TRP A 73 24.39 0.76 -1.74
N VAL A 74 23.90 1.96 -1.47
CA VAL A 74 22.87 2.60 -2.30
C VAL A 74 23.39 3.11 -3.65
N LYS A 75 24.69 3.24 -3.83
CA LYS A 75 25.30 3.72 -5.10
C LYS A 75 25.77 2.63 -6.07
N GLY A 76 25.77 1.35 -5.63
CA GLY A 76 26.33 0.25 -6.41
C GLY A 76 25.34 -0.74 -6.97
N GLU A 77 24.05 -0.41 -7.04
CA GLU A 77 22.97 -1.37 -7.38
C GLU A 77 23.13 -2.09 -8.73
N PHE A 78 23.82 -1.49 -9.70
CA PHE A 78 23.95 -2.09 -11.04
C PHE A 78 25.15 -3.06 -11.19
N ASP A 79 26.23 -2.85 -10.49
CA ASP A 79 27.41 -3.73 -10.57
C ASP A 79 27.25 -5.02 -9.78
N LEU A 80 26.39 -5.01 -8.77
CA LEU A 80 26.07 -6.20 -7.96
C LEU A 80 25.38 -7.30 -8.76
N HIS A 81 24.57 -6.92 -9.74
CA HIS A 81 23.81 -7.88 -10.55
C HIS A 81 24.69 -8.72 -11.49
N SER A 82 25.77 -8.17 -12.03
CA SER A 82 26.63 -8.94 -12.91
C SER A 82 27.55 -9.90 -12.13
N ALA A 83 28.10 -9.46 -10.99
CA ALA A 83 28.88 -10.33 -10.09
C ALA A 83 28.02 -11.44 -9.48
N TYR A 84 26.76 -11.15 -9.20
CA TYR A 84 25.78 -12.08 -8.70
C TYR A 84 25.47 -13.22 -9.69
N TYR A 85 25.28 -12.92 -10.98
CA TYR A 85 25.10 -13.94 -12.02
C TYR A 85 26.31 -14.84 -12.23
N ILE A 86 27.51 -14.33 -12.02
CA ILE A 86 28.76 -15.08 -12.12
C ILE A 86 28.91 -16.05 -10.94
N SER A 87 28.49 -15.65 -9.72
CA SER A 87 28.55 -16.51 -8.52
C SER A 87 27.55 -17.67 -8.54
N LEU A 88 26.46 -17.53 -9.30
CA LEU A 88 25.46 -18.59 -9.52
C LEU A 88 26.02 -19.81 -10.26
N LYS A 89 27.18 -19.71 -10.92
CA LYS A 89 27.71 -20.80 -11.72
C LYS A 89 28.22 -22.01 -10.94
N ASN A 90 28.38 -21.94 -9.63
CA ASN A 90 29.03 -22.95 -8.82
C ASN A 90 28.16 -23.71 -7.80
N VAL A 91 26.87 -23.49 -7.74
CA VAL A 91 25.89 -24.17 -6.85
C VAL A 91 25.15 -25.29 -7.60
N ASN A 92 24.58 -26.28 -6.92
CA ASN A 92 23.81 -27.37 -7.50
C ASN A 92 22.85 -26.87 -8.61
N PRO A 93 22.87 -27.48 -9.80
CA PRO A 93 22.04 -27.08 -10.94
C PRO A 93 20.54 -26.93 -10.63
N GLN A 94 20.01 -27.73 -9.71
CA GLN A 94 18.60 -27.70 -9.32
C GLN A 94 18.24 -26.45 -8.47
N VAL A 95 19.19 -25.95 -7.70
CA VAL A 95 19.02 -24.70 -6.92
C VAL A 95 19.26 -23.49 -7.81
N LYS A 96 20.22 -23.58 -8.74
CA LYS A 96 20.57 -22.52 -9.70
C LYS A 96 19.47 -22.24 -10.72
N GLY A 97 18.89 -23.29 -11.28
CA GLY A 97 17.81 -23.20 -12.27
C GLY A 97 16.42 -23.01 -11.65
N ASN A 98 16.34 -22.67 -10.39
CA ASN A 98 15.05 -22.51 -9.73
C ASN A 98 14.40 -21.18 -10.17
N VAL A 99 13.27 -21.28 -10.86
CA VAL A 99 12.46 -20.14 -11.35
C VAL A 99 12.12 -19.12 -10.26
N LYS A 100 12.09 -19.57 -8.98
CA LYS A 100 11.85 -18.67 -7.84
C LYS A 100 12.99 -17.67 -7.61
N ALA A 101 14.25 -18.08 -7.85
CA ALA A 101 15.39 -17.17 -7.73
C ALA A 101 15.31 -16.04 -8.77
N ASP A 102 14.99 -16.38 -10.02
CA ASP A 102 14.79 -15.39 -11.07
C ASP A 102 13.61 -14.45 -10.77
N SER A 103 12.54 -15.02 -10.21
CA SER A 103 11.37 -14.23 -9.80
C SER A 103 11.70 -13.25 -8.68
N ILE A 104 12.49 -13.66 -7.67
CA ILE A 104 12.96 -12.78 -6.58
C ILE A 104 13.74 -11.61 -7.15
N ILE A 105 14.66 -11.88 -8.07
CA ILE A 105 15.46 -10.84 -8.74
C ILE A 105 14.56 -9.91 -9.57
N GLY A 106 13.57 -10.49 -10.26
CA GLY A 106 12.59 -9.75 -11.01
C GLY A 106 11.79 -8.77 -10.14
N TYR A 107 11.31 -9.22 -8.99
CA TYR A 107 10.61 -8.36 -8.04
C TYR A 107 11.53 -7.27 -7.46
N ALA A 108 12.77 -7.62 -7.10
CA ALA A 108 13.74 -6.67 -6.59
C ALA A 108 14.06 -5.54 -7.58
N LYS A 109 14.00 -5.80 -8.89
CA LYS A 109 14.15 -4.78 -9.94
C LYS A 109 12.90 -3.93 -10.13
N GLN A 110 11.72 -4.53 -10.03
CA GLN A 110 10.46 -3.84 -10.31
C GLN A 110 10.00 -2.94 -9.15
N ILE A 111 10.25 -3.35 -7.91
CA ILE A 111 9.85 -2.58 -6.71
C ILE A 111 10.38 -1.14 -6.74
N PRO A 112 11.70 -0.88 -6.93
CA PRO A 112 12.21 0.50 -7.02
C PRO A 112 11.55 1.30 -8.15
N GLN A 113 11.36 0.68 -9.32
CA GLN A 113 10.75 1.34 -10.47
C GLN A 113 9.33 1.85 -10.18
N HIS A 114 8.53 1.06 -9.45
CA HIS A 114 7.20 1.51 -9.03
C HIS A 114 7.26 2.72 -8.10
N PHE A 115 8.20 2.76 -7.17
CA PHE A 115 8.39 3.94 -6.29
C PHE A 115 8.92 5.15 -7.06
N ASP A 116 9.81 4.97 -8.03
CA ASP A 116 10.29 6.06 -8.88
C ASP A 116 9.15 6.66 -9.72
N HIS A 117 8.25 5.82 -10.23
CA HIS A 117 7.03 6.28 -10.89
C HIS A 117 6.11 7.09 -9.97
N LEU A 118 6.01 6.72 -8.68
CA LEU A 118 5.22 7.49 -7.70
C LEU A 118 5.80 8.89 -7.49
N ASN A 119 7.11 9.00 -7.34
CA ASN A 119 7.79 10.28 -7.14
C ASN A 119 7.62 11.23 -8.34
N GLY A 120 7.38 10.70 -9.53
CA GLY A 120 7.10 11.47 -10.75
C GLY A 120 5.67 11.98 -10.88
N LEU A 121 4.74 11.57 -10.00
CA LEU A 121 3.34 11.99 -10.10
C LEU A 121 3.17 13.47 -9.70
N LYS A 122 2.40 14.20 -10.51
CA LYS A 122 2.04 15.59 -10.23
C LYS A 122 0.94 15.65 -9.15
N GLY A 123 0.97 16.69 -8.32
CA GLY A 123 -0.07 16.93 -7.32
C GLY A 123 0.20 16.30 -5.94
N LEU A 124 1.38 15.74 -5.74
CA LEU A 124 1.83 15.31 -4.42
C LEU A 124 2.31 16.53 -3.62
N ASP A 125 1.80 16.68 -2.39
CA ASP A 125 2.38 17.59 -1.40
C ASP A 125 3.67 17.02 -0.80
N ASP A 126 4.43 17.86 -0.13
CA ASP A 126 5.75 17.47 0.38
C ASP A 126 5.64 16.43 1.50
N ASP A 127 4.63 16.51 2.36
CA ASP A 127 4.38 15.51 3.40
C ASP A 127 4.09 14.13 2.79
N THR A 128 3.33 14.08 1.69
CA THR A 128 3.06 12.82 0.98
C THR A 128 4.30 12.28 0.30
N LYS A 129 5.15 13.16 -0.29
CA LYS A 129 6.43 12.74 -0.88
C LYS A 129 7.38 12.17 0.18
N ASP A 130 7.48 12.83 1.32
CA ASP A 130 8.30 12.36 2.44
C ASP A 130 7.82 11.01 2.95
N TYR A 131 6.52 10.82 3.06
CA TYR A 131 5.93 9.53 3.42
C TYR A 131 6.25 8.43 2.39
N ILE A 132 6.07 8.71 1.09
CA ILE A 132 6.44 7.78 0.01
C ILE A 132 7.94 7.44 0.10
N GLY A 133 8.79 8.42 0.36
CA GLY A 133 10.23 8.23 0.54
C GLY A 133 10.57 7.30 1.71
N GLN A 134 9.89 7.47 2.84
CA GLN A 134 10.07 6.61 4.02
C GLN A 134 9.61 5.16 3.75
N VAL A 135 8.45 4.99 3.12
CA VAL A 135 7.93 3.67 2.73
C VAL A 135 8.88 3.00 1.73
N ARG A 136 9.36 3.75 0.73
CA ARG A 136 10.35 3.28 -0.24
C ARG A 136 11.61 2.76 0.45
N SER A 137 12.21 3.57 1.32
CA SER A 137 13.42 3.20 2.05
C SER A 137 13.22 1.89 2.83
N THR A 138 12.13 1.81 3.58
CA THR A 138 11.79 0.63 4.38
C THR A 138 11.66 -0.64 3.52
N VAL A 139 10.92 -0.55 2.42
CA VAL A 139 10.70 -1.71 1.53
C VAL A 139 12.01 -2.12 0.85
N LEU A 140 12.84 -1.16 0.40
CA LEU A 140 14.12 -1.46 -0.24
C LEU A 140 15.13 -2.07 0.74
N ASP A 141 15.18 -1.59 1.98
CA ASP A 141 16.03 -2.16 3.02
C ASP A 141 15.65 -3.63 3.29
N ASP A 142 14.36 -3.93 3.29
CA ASP A 142 13.87 -5.31 3.44
C ASP A 142 14.12 -6.18 2.21
N CYS A 143 14.03 -5.62 1.01
CA CYS A 143 14.44 -6.32 -0.21
C CYS A 143 15.95 -6.66 -0.17
N ASN A 144 16.79 -5.74 0.28
CA ASN A 144 18.23 -5.95 0.40
C ASN A 144 18.58 -7.06 1.40
N LYS A 145 17.84 -7.18 2.51
CA LYS A 145 18.00 -8.31 3.46
C LYS A 145 17.67 -9.63 2.80
N ASP A 146 16.52 -9.70 2.08
CA ASP A 146 16.13 -10.91 1.36
C ASP A 146 17.13 -11.27 0.25
N LEU A 147 17.67 -10.29 -0.48
CA LEU A 147 18.71 -10.52 -1.48
C LEU A 147 20.02 -11.01 -0.84
N SER A 148 20.38 -10.48 0.32
CA SER A 148 21.54 -10.93 1.08
C SER A 148 21.38 -12.37 1.57
N GLU A 149 20.18 -12.73 2.05
CA GLU A 149 19.85 -14.11 2.43
C GLU A 149 19.86 -15.03 1.21
N LEU A 150 19.27 -14.59 0.09
CA LEU A 150 19.33 -15.32 -1.17
C LEU A 150 20.76 -15.60 -1.58
N GLN A 151 21.64 -14.60 -1.52
CA GLN A 151 23.07 -14.77 -1.83
C GLN A 151 23.73 -15.82 -0.95
N MET A 152 23.41 -15.88 0.35
CA MET A 152 23.94 -16.91 1.25
C MET A 152 23.44 -18.32 0.87
N VAL A 153 22.16 -18.42 0.48
CA VAL A 153 21.54 -19.71 0.12
C VAL A 153 22.11 -20.28 -1.18
N ILE A 154 22.43 -19.41 -2.15
CA ILE A 154 22.83 -19.85 -3.50
C ILE A 154 24.35 -19.81 -3.74
N SER A 155 25.16 -19.22 -2.83
CA SER A 155 26.60 -19.14 -2.97
C SER A 155 27.32 -20.31 -2.32
N ASP A 156 28.31 -20.87 -3.05
CA ASP A 156 29.14 -21.95 -2.54
C ASP A 156 29.98 -21.47 -1.33
N GLY A 157 30.08 -22.31 -0.32
CA GLY A 157 30.99 -22.12 0.81
C GLY A 157 30.57 -21.08 1.85
N LYS A 158 29.49 -20.31 1.62
CA LYS A 158 29.03 -19.28 2.59
C LYS A 158 28.09 -19.81 3.67
N ALA A 159 27.47 -20.96 3.44
CA ALA A 159 26.63 -21.61 4.44
C ALA A 159 26.66 -23.12 4.26
N GLN A 160 26.86 -23.85 5.35
CA GLN A 160 26.70 -25.29 5.36
C GLN A 160 25.21 -25.63 5.51
N MET A 161 24.54 -25.86 4.39
CA MET A 161 23.13 -26.21 4.35
C MET A 161 22.92 -27.39 3.36
N THR A 162 21.99 -28.27 3.71
CA THR A 162 21.50 -29.30 2.77
C THR A 162 20.71 -28.64 1.62
N ASP A 163 20.58 -29.33 0.49
CA ASP A 163 19.82 -28.83 -0.65
C ASP A 163 18.34 -28.59 -0.27
N ASP A 164 17.76 -29.43 0.57
CA ASP A 164 16.39 -29.25 1.08
C ASP A 164 16.24 -27.99 1.94
N GLU A 165 17.22 -27.70 2.80
CA GLU A 165 17.23 -26.47 3.59
C GLU A 165 17.39 -25.22 2.70
N ARG A 166 18.21 -25.32 1.64
CA ARG A 166 18.37 -24.25 0.65
C ARG A 166 17.06 -23.96 -0.09
N ILE A 167 16.38 -25.01 -0.57
CA ILE A 167 15.10 -24.89 -1.26
C ILE A 167 14.05 -24.28 -0.33
N LYS A 168 13.96 -24.77 0.91
CA LYS A 168 13.00 -24.24 1.90
C LYS A 168 13.25 -22.77 2.23
N ARG A 169 14.51 -22.35 2.36
CA ARG A 169 14.86 -20.93 2.55
C ARG A 169 14.53 -20.10 1.33
N LEU A 170 14.85 -20.62 0.13
CA LEU A 170 14.49 -19.96 -1.13
C LEU A 170 12.97 -19.73 -1.24
N ASP A 171 12.17 -20.71 -0.83
CA ASP A 171 10.71 -20.60 -0.80
C ASP A 171 10.23 -19.51 0.15
N GLY A 172 10.86 -19.42 1.32
CA GLY A 172 10.58 -18.36 2.29
C GLY A 172 10.93 -16.97 1.75
N ILE A 173 12.10 -16.83 1.13
CA ILE A 173 12.54 -15.56 0.50
C ILE A 173 11.59 -15.17 -0.64
N TYR A 174 11.23 -16.14 -1.49
CA TYR A 174 10.29 -15.90 -2.58
C TYR A 174 8.94 -15.38 -2.09
N SER A 175 8.39 -16.00 -1.04
CA SER A 175 7.11 -15.55 -0.46
C SER A 175 7.21 -14.12 0.06
N ARG A 176 8.25 -13.80 0.84
CA ARG A 176 8.45 -12.45 1.38
C ARG A 176 8.64 -11.41 0.27
N MET A 177 9.40 -11.72 -0.76
CA MET A 177 9.65 -10.81 -1.86
C MET A 177 8.39 -10.57 -2.71
N ARG A 178 7.62 -11.64 -2.96
CA ARG A 178 6.31 -11.55 -3.63
C ARG A 178 5.33 -10.67 -2.84
N ASP A 179 5.30 -10.83 -1.53
CA ASP A 179 4.42 -10.04 -0.66
C ASP A 179 4.81 -8.56 -0.64
N LYS A 180 6.12 -8.25 -0.66
CA LYS A 180 6.62 -6.87 -0.82
C LYS A 180 6.26 -6.28 -2.18
N TYR A 181 6.34 -7.06 -3.24
CA TYR A 181 5.92 -6.64 -4.57
C TYR A 181 4.41 -6.35 -4.61
N ALA A 182 3.59 -7.25 -4.07
CA ALA A 182 2.15 -7.06 -3.98
C ALA A 182 1.79 -5.82 -3.14
N PHE A 183 2.47 -5.62 -2.01
CA PHE A 183 2.34 -4.40 -1.21
C PHE A 183 2.68 -3.14 -2.02
N THR A 184 3.77 -3.16 -2.78
CA THR A 184 4.20 -2.01 -3.60
C THR A 184 3.14 -1.65 -4.65
N LEU A 185 2.55 -2.63 -5.32
CA LEU A 185 1.47 -2.41 -6.27
C LEU A 185 0.20 -1.86 -5.60
N TYR A 186 -0.15 -2.40 -4.44
CA TYR A 186 -1.27 -1.90 -3.66
C TYR A 186 -1.03 -0.45 -3.21
N PHE A 187 0.14 -0.17 -2.65
CA PHE A 187 0.54 1.17 -2.23
C PHE A 187 0.49 2.18 -3.38
N PHE A 188 1.02 1.79 -4.55
CA PHE A 188 0.93 2.58 -5.77
C PHE A 188 -0.52 2.92 -6.14
N SER A 189 -1.41 1.94 -6.08
CA SER A 189 -2.82 2.15 -6.39
C SER A 189 -3.50 3.09 -5.40
N GLN A 190 -3.16 3.01 -4.10
CA GLN A 190 -3.72 3.89 -3.07
C GLN A 190 -3.26 5.34 -3.23
N VAL A 191 -1.99 5.57 -3.54
CA VAL A 191 -1.48 6.93 -3.81
C VAL A 191 -2.16 7.53 -5.04
N ARG A 192 -2.34 6.75 -6.11
CA ARG A 192 -3.08 7.22 -7.30
C ARG A 192 -4.54 7.56 -6.98
N LEU A 193 -5.21 6.73 -6.20
CA LEU A 193 -6.58 6.97 -5.76
C LEU A 193 -6.68 8.26 -4.94
N LEU A 194 -5.74 8.49 -4.03
CA LEU A 194 -5.66 9.73 -3.25
C LEU A 194 -5.55 10.96 -4.14
N LEU A 195 -4.68 10.91 -5.15
CA LEU A 195 -4.52 12.02 -6.11
C LEU A 195 -5.80 12.27 -6.92
N LEU A 196 -6.45 11.23 -7.40
CA LEU A 196 -7.72 11.35 -8.12
C LEU A 196 -8.81 11.97 -7.24
N GLN A 197 -8.92 11.56 -5.98
CA GLN A 197 -9.89 12.12 -5.04
C GLN A 197 -9.60 13.60 -4.74
N ARG A 198 -8.31 13.98 -4.62
CA ARG A 198 -7.90 15.39 -4.44
C ARG A 198 -8.27 16.23 -5.66
N ASP A 199 -7.97 15.75 -6.86
CA ASP A 199 -8.30 16.45 -8.10
C ASP A 199 -9.81 16.64 -8.25
N GLN A 200 -10.59 15.63 -7.93
CA GLN A 200 -12.04 15.72 -7.95
C GLN A 200 -12.57 16.75 -6.94
N LYS A 201 -12.06 16.75 -5.72
CA LYS A 201 -12.43 17.75 -4.71
C LYS A 201 -12.09 19.17 -5.15
N LEU A 202 -10.95 19.39 -5.78
CA LEU A 202 -10.57 20.71 -6.29
C LEU A 202 -11.52 21.15 -7.41
N LYS A 203 -11.92 20.27 -8.31
CA LYS A 203 -12.92 20.55 -9.35
C LYS A 203 -14.27 20.92 -8.74
N ASP A 204 -14.73 20.13 -7.76
CA ASP A 204 -16.00 20.38 -7.06
C ASP A 204 -15.98 21.75 -6.35
N ILE A 205 -14.88 22.08 -5.66
CA ILE A 205 -14.70 23.38 -5.00
C ILE A 205 -14.73 24.52 -6.02
N ASN A 206 -14.02 24.39 -7.13
CA ASN A 206 -13.98 25.40 -8.18
C ASN A 206 -15.36 25.58 -8.83
N THR A 207 -16.10 24.52 -9.05
CA THR A 207 -17.47 24.57 -9.56
C THR A 207 -18.39 25.30 -8.60
N LEU A 208 -18.30 24.99 -7.30
CA LEU A 208 -19.07 25.68 -6.26
C LEU A 208 -18.70 27.17 -6.19
N ARG A 209 -17.41 27.50 -6.23
CA ARG A 209 -16.95 28.91 -6.27
C ARG A 209 -17.56 29.68 -7.44
N GLN A 210 -17.54 29.08 -8.64
CA GLN A 210 -18.14 29.69 -9.81
C GLN A 210 -19.67 29.87 -9.68
N GLN A 211 -20.37 28.89 -9.10
CA GLN A 211 -21.82 28.96 -8.91
C GLN A 211 -22.23 30.02 -7.87
N TYR A 212 -21.43 30.23 -6.85
CA TYR A 212 -21.72 31.17 -5.77
C TYR A 212 -21.02 32.53 -5.94
N GLY A 213 -20.28 32.75 -7.02
CA GLY A 213 -19.59 34.01 -7.30
C GLY A 213 -18.49 34.34 -6.26
N ILE A 214 -17.91 33.33 -5.62
CA ILE A 214 -16.87 33.49 -4.60
C ILE A 214 -15.51 33.30 -5.31
N ASN A 215 -14.74 34.41 -5.39
CA ASN A 215 -13.37 34.41 -5.92
C ASN A 215 -12.36 34.08 -4.84
#